data_00e1bbac3329407789c7a7564ca1ec97
#
_entry.id   00e1bbac3329407789c7a7564ca1ec97
#
_cell.length_a   1.000
_cell.length_b   1.000
_cell.length_c   1.000
_cell.angle_alpha   90.00
_cell.angle_beta   90.00
_cell.angle_gamma   90.00
#
_symmetry.space_group_name_H-M   'P 1'
#
loop_
_entity.id
_entity.type
_entity.pdbx_description
1 polymer ?
#
loop_
_entity_poly.entity_id
_entity_poly.type
_entity_poly.pdbx_seq_one_letter_code
_entity_poly.pdbx_strand_id
1 'polypeptide(L)'
;MSSTLIDSVKSVFTDTLLSKIAVLLGETEGNVQKAIHGAIPMVLTDILHKSYFPEGTAKVDQLARQAASNDFFGHVHELNMNPGGLVAGSVLLNKGGDFARSLLGARTDSVISEISRYAGISVPSASFITGVASFASLDAIGRHITNSNIDGHGLPAWLQTQADSILHAIPAGLQVKQALGIDHYPWEKRMSARRNTGLYVIIGLIVLALFIFILYRSCGHTEVTTAANDTTVVNTVPPPTGKDTASSVVMLILPNKKVLNVDKGGTEERLVNFH
;
A
#
# COMPACT_ATOMS: atom_id res chain seq x y z
N MET A 1 -18.04 -3.46 4.78
CA MET A 1 -16.89 -3.41 3.83
C MET A 1 -16.44 -1.96 3.77
N SER A 2 -15.18 -1.68 4.08
CA SER A 2 -14.64 -0.32 3.96
C SER A 2 -14.50 0.01 2.47
N SER A 3 -15.18 1.05 1.99
CA SER A 3 -14.97 1.54 0.62
C SER A 3 -13.53 2.03 0.48
N THR A 4 -12.88 1.71 -0.64
CA THR A 4 -11.55 2.23 -0.93
C THR A 4 -11.64 3.71 -1.32
N LEU A 5 -10.51 4.43 -1.25
CA LEU A 5 -10.47 5.83 -1.68
C LEU A 5 -10.96 5.98 -3.13
N ILE A 6 -10.51 5.11 -4.02
CA ILE A 6 -10.91 5.18 -5.42
C ILE A 6 -12.40 4.92 -5.64
N ASP A 7 -13.01 4.01 -4.86
CA ASP A 7 -14.44 3.77 -4.93
C ASP A 7 -15.23 4.98 -4.42
N SER A 8 -14.75 5.61 -3.35
CA SER A 8 -15.35 6.82 -2.80
C SER A 8 -15.33 7.98 -3.81
N VAL A 9 -14.21 8.15 -4.54
CA VAL A 9 -14.13 9.19 -5.58
C VAL A 9 -15.02 8.83 -6.78
N LYS A 10 -15.01 7.58 -7.24
CA LYS A 10 -15.82 7.14 -8.38
C LYS A 10 -17.33 7.25 -8.12
N SER A 11 -17.77 6.97 -6.89
CA SER A 11 -19.20 7.01 -6.53
C SER A 11 -19.84 8.39 -6.67
N VAL A 12 -19.04 9.45 -6.72
CA VAL A 12 -19.54 10.81 -6.98
C VAL A 12 -20.02 10.99 -8.41
N PHE A 13 -19.41 10.28 -9.36
CA PHE A 13 -19.70 10.38 -10.78
C PHE A 13 -20.82 9.43 -11.19
N THR A 14 -22.04 9.77 -10.76
CA THR A 14 -23.26 9.05 -11.13
C THR A 14 -23.55 9.18 -12.63
N ASP A 15 -24.34 8.27 -13.20
CA ASP A 15 -24.72 8.33 -14.62
C ASP A 15 -25.40 9.68 -14.96
N THR A 16 -26.22 10.21 -14.05
CA THR A 16 -26.84 11.53 -14.21
C THR A 16 -25.81 12.65 -14.32
N LEU A 17 -24.76 12.62 -13.50
CA LEU A 17 -23.69 13.60 -13.54
C LEU A 17 -22.85 13.45 -14.82
N LEU A 18 -22.56 12.21 -15.23
CA LEU A 18 -21.83 11.90 -16.45
C LEU A 18 -22.56 12.46 -17.69
N SER A 19 -23.87 12.22 -17.81
CA SER A 19 -24.72 12.78 -18.87
C SER A 19 -24.65 14.31 -18.92
N LYS A 20 -24.73 14.98 -17.76
CA LYS A 20 -24.65 16.45 -17.70
C LYS A 20 -23.27 16.99 -18.09
N ILE A 21 -22.21 16.34 -17.66
CA ILE A 21 -20.85 16.68 -18.07
C ILE A 21 -20.69 16.48 -19.57
N ALA A 22 -21.22 15.41 -20.13
CA ALA A 22 -21.17 15.14 -21.56
C ALA A 22 -21.84 16.24 -22.37
N VAL A 23 -23.06 16.65 -21.98
CA VAL A 23 -23.75 17.78 -22.60
C VAL A 23 -22.95 19.09 -22.45
N LEU A 24 -22.42 19.37 -21.26
CA LEU A 24 -21.63 20.59 -21.01
C LEU A 24 -20.38 20.67 -21.90
N LEU A 25 -19.74 19.53 -22.14
CA LEU A 25 -18.50 19.45 -22.92
C LEU A 25 -18.71 19.22 -24.41
N GLY A 26 -19.94 18.91 -24.84
CA GLY A 26 -20.24 18.50 -26.23
C GLY A 26 -19.61 17.16 -26.62
N GLU A 27 -19.40 16.28 -25.64
CA GLU A 27 -18.81 14.96 -25.83
C GLU A 27 -19.85 13.84 -25.65
N THR A 28 -19.52 12.62 -26.07
CA THR A 28 -20.39 11.47 -25.78
C THR A 28 -20.26 11.01 -24.34
N GLU A 29 -21.35 10.50 -23.74
CA GLU A 29 -21.32 9.97 -22.36
C GLU A 29 -20.26 8.87 -22.17
N GLY A 30 -20.14 7.96 -23.14
CA GLY A 30 -19.15 6.88 -23.10
C GLY A 30 -17.71 7.38 -23.08
N ASN A 31 -17.41 8.44 -23.84
CA ASN A 31 -16.08 9.06 -23.85
C ASN A 31 -15.81 9.81 -22.54
N VAL A 32 -16.81 10.53 -22.00
CA VAL A 32 -16.71 11.20 -20.69
C VAL A 32 -16.50 10.19 -19.56
N GLN A 33 -17.29 9.11 -19.55
CA GLN A 33 -17.12 8.02 -18.59
C GLN A 33 -15.71 7.42 -18.66
N LYS A 34 -15.25 7.13 -19.88
CA LYS A 34 -13.90 6.60 -20.12
C LYS A 34 -12.83 7.58 -19.62
N ALA A 35 -12.99 8.88 -19.88
CA ALA A 35 -12.07 9.92 -19.43
C ALA A 35 -12.01 10.00 -17.89
N ILE A 36 -13.14 9.99 -17.20
CA ILE A 36 -13.22 10.01 -15.74
C ILE A 36 -12.61 8.75 -15.14
N HIS A 37 -12.90 7.58 -15.72
CA HIS A 37 -12.30 6.31 -15.28
C HIS A 37 -10.78 6.27 -15.47
N GLY A 38 -10.23 7.04 -16.40
CA GLY A 38 -8.79 7.21 -16.58
C GLY A 38 -8.19 8.29 -15.68
N ALA A 39 -8.87 9.44 -15.57
CA ALA A 39 -8.37 10.60 -14.84
C ALA A 39 -8.27 10.35 -13.32
N ILE A 40 -9.25 9.70 -12.71
CA ILE A 40 -9.25 9.42 -11.26
C ILE A 40 -8.02 8.58 -10.86
N PRO A 41 -7.75 7.39 -11.40
CA PRO A 41 -6.57 6.61 -11.02
C PRO A 41 -5.26 7.32 -11.42
N MET A 42 -5.23 8.11 -12.51
CA MET A 42 -4.07 8.93 -12.89
C MET A 42 -3.72 9.94 -11.80
N VAL A 43 -4.69 10.73 -11.36
CA VAL A 43 -4.55 11.74 -10.30
C VAL A 43 -4.18 11.09 -8.96
N LEU A 44 -4.86 10.02 -8.57
CA LEU A 44 -4.57 9.31 -7.33
C LEU A 44 -3.18 8.65 -7.35
N THR A 45 -2.68 8.23 -8.51
CA THR A 45 -1.31 7.73 -8.67
C THR A 45 -0.28 8.84 -8.44
N ASP A 46 -0.52 10.05 -8.94
CA ASP A 46 0.36 11.21 -8.67
C ASP A 46 0.34 11.59 -7.18
N ILE A 47 -0.82 11.61 -6.55
CA ILE A 47 -0.96 11.85 -5.10
C ILE A 47 -0.20 10.78 -4.30
N LEU A 48 -0.39 9.52 -4.64
CA LEU A 48 0.30 8.40 -4.00
C LEU A 48 1.81 8.53 -4.19
N HIS A 49 2.30 8.86 -5.39
CA HIS A 49 3.72 9.08 -5.64
C HIS A 49 4.29 10.21 -4.77
N LYS A 50 3.57 11.33 -4.67
CA LYS A 50 3.95 12.47 -3.84
C LYS A 50 4.01 12.12 -2.35
N SER A 51 3.16 11.23 -1.87
CA SER A 51 3.11 10.81 -0.46
C SER A 51 4.38 10.07 0.02
N TYR A 52 5.26 9.67 -0.88
CA TYR A 52 6.56 9.09 -0.53
C TYR A 52 7.64 10.12 -0.21
N PHE A 53 7.35 11.40 -0.44
CA PHE A 53 8.28 12.50 -0.22
C PHE A 53 7.67 13.50 0.77
N PRO A 54 8.42 13.97 1.79
CA PRO A 54 7.87 14.87 2.82
C PRO A 54 7.22 16.14 2.25
N GLU A 55 7.89 16.80 1.29
CA GLU A 55 7.36 18.00 0.63
C GLU A 55 6.08 17.71 -0.17
N GLY A 56 6.06 16.56 -0.87
CA GLY A 56 4.90 16.11 -1.61
C GLY A 56 3.72 15.82 -0.69
N THR A 57 3.97 15.18 0.45
CA THR A 57 2.96 14.92 1.49
C THR A 57 2.36 16.21 2.02
N ALA A 58 3.20 17.18 2.41
CA ALA A 58 2.75 18.46 2.92
C ALA A 58 1.89 19.21 1.89
N LYS A 59 2.29 19.14 0.60
CA LYS A 59 1.51 19.74 -0.50
C LYS A 59 0.15 19.05 -0.68
N VAL A 60 0.11 17.73 -0.63
CA VAL A 60 -1.14 16.96 -0.72
C VAL A 60 -2.06 17.26 0.46
N ASP A 61 -1.54 17.28 1.70
CA ASP A 61 -2.33 17.62 2.90
C ASP A 61 -2.94 19.03 2.78
N GLN A 62 -2.12 20.01 2.40
CA GLN A 62 -2.60 21.40 2.20
C GLN A 62 -3.72 21.46 1.17
N LEU A 63 -3.51 20.87 0.00
CA LEU A 63 -4.49 20.90 -1.10
C LEU A 63 -5.76 20.12 -0.74
N ALA A 64 -5.63 19.00 -0.05
CA ALA A 64 -6.77 18.20 0.37
C ALA A 64 -7.66 18.94 1.38
N ARG A 65 -7.06 19.58 2.39
CA ARG A 65 -7.83 20.44 3.34
C ARG A 65 -8.47 21.63 2.64
N GLN A 66 -7.75 22.26 1.70
CA GLN A 66 -8.30 23.33 0.89
C GLN A 66 -9.46 22.87 0.00
N ALA A 67 -9.36 21.69 -0.61
CA ALA A 67 -10.43 21.11 -1.43
C ALA A 67 -11.68 20.82 -0.59
N ALA A 68 -11.52 20.19 0.59
CA ALA A 68 -12.62 19.90 1.50
C ALA A 68 -13.36 21.16 1.97
N SER A 69 -12.63 22.28 2.16
CA SER A 69 -13.26 23.58 2.52
C SER A 69 -13.98 24.27 1.35
N ASN A 70 -13.75 23.84 0.11
CA ASN A 70 -14.38 24.41 -1.08
C ASN A 70 -15.65 23.70 -1.53
N ASP A 71 -16.13 22.74 -0.76
CA ASP A 71 -17.42 22.05 -0.94
C ASP A 71 -17.67 21.51 -2.36
N PHE A 72 -16.77 20.63 -2.82
CA PHE A 72 -16.91 19.97 -4.13
C PHE A 72 -18.27 19.31 -4.30
N PHE A 73 -18.77 18.60 -3.26
CA PHE A 73 -20.05 17.89 -3.33
C PHE A 73 -21.25 18.83 -3.46
N GLY A 74 -21.20 20.00 -2.83
CA GLY A 74 -22.24 21.03 -3.00
C GLY A 74 -22.30 21.51 -4.44
N HIS A 75 -21.19 21.79 -5.08
CA HIS A 75 -21.14 22.20 -6.49
C HIS A 75 -21.61 21.09 -7.44
N VAL A 76 -21.26 19.82 -7.16
CA VAL A 76 -21.76 18.67 -7.93
C VAL A 76 -23.27 18.50 -7.75
N HIS A 77 -23.77 18.65 -6.51
CA HIS A 77 -25.22 18.60 -6.23
C HIS A 77 -25.96 19.70 -6.98
N GLU A 78 -25.46 20.92 -6.95
CA GLU A 78 -26.03 22.07 -7.68
C GLU A 78 -26.05 21.83 -9.18
N LEU A 79 -24.97 21.28 -9.77
CA LEU A 79 -24.93 20.88 -11.16
C LEU A 79 -26.00 19.82 -11.48
N ASN A 80 -26.26 18.91 -10.55
CA ASN A 80 -27.30 17.88 -10.71
C ASN A 80 -28.72 18.45 -10.64
N MET A 81 -28.97 19.47 -9.83
CA MET A 81 -30.31 20.02 -9.62
C MET A 81 -30.72 21.07 -10.66
N ASN A 82 -29.77 21.81 -11.24
CA ASN A 82 -30.06 22.90 -12.18
C ASN A 82 -29.93 22.43 -13.63
N PRO A 83 -31.00 22.49 -14.45
CA PRO A 83 -30.95 22.11 -15.86
C PRO A 83 -29.98 22.91 -16.72
N GLY A 84 -29.63 24.12 -16.25
CA GLY A 84 -28.68 25.00 -16.95
C GLY A 84 -27.28 25.07 -16.36
N GLY A 85 -26.96 24.36 -15.32
CA GLY A 85 -25.70 24.15 -14.59
C GLY A 85 -24.45 24.98 -14.88
N LEU A 86 -24.58 26.07 -15.68
CA LEU A 86 -23.43 26.85 -16.19
C LEU A 86 -22.60 27.47 -15.07
N VAL A 87 -23.24 27.93 -13.98
CA VAL A 87 -22.53 28.53 -12.85
C VAL A 87 -21.75 27.49 -12.08
N ALA A 88 -22.41 26.39 -11.71
CA ALA A 88 -21.73 25.27 -11.01
C ALA A 88 -20.66 24.62 -11.93
N GLY A 89 -20.91 24.47 -13.21
CA GLY A 89 -19.96 23.99 -14.19
C GLY A 89 -18.73 24.92 -14.30
N SER A 90 -18.91 26.24 -14.30
CA SER A 90 -17.82 27.20 -14.35
C SER A 90 -16.99 27.21 -13.05
N VAL A 91 -17.63 27.03 -11.88
CA VAL A 91 -16.91 26.89 -10.60
C VAL A 91 -16.08 25.62 -10.58
N LEU A 92 -16.64 24.49 -11.01
CA LEU A 92 -15.91 23.22 -11.11
C LEU A 92 -14.74 23.33 -12.11
N LEU A 93 -14.94 24.01 -13.24
CA LEU A 93 -13.88 24.24 -14.23
C LEU A 93 -12.73 25.07 -13.63
N ASN A 94 -13.05 26.21 -13.03
CA ASN A 94 -12.02 27.11 -12.50
C ASN A 94 -11.29 26.49 -11.31
N LYS A 95 -12.03 26.08 -10.26
CA LYS A 95 -11.43 25.47 -9.07
C LYS A 95 -10.75 24.15 -9.41
N GLY A 96 -11.38 23.29 -10.22
CA GLY A 96 -10.79 22.02 -10.64
C GLY A 96 -9.48 22.23 -11.40
N GLY A 97 -9.45 23.18 -12.34
CA GLY A 97 -8.25 23.56 -13.07
C GLY A 97 -7.13 24.06 -12.15
N ASP A 98 -7.46 24.86 -11.12
CA ASP A 98 -6.49 25.35 -10.14
C ASP A 98 -5.93 24.21 -9.28
N PHE A 99 -6.78 23.29 -8.82
CA PHE A 99 -6.33 22.12 -8.09
C PHE A 99 -5.47 21.20 -8.95
N ALA A 100 -5.86 20.95 -10.21
CA ALA A 100 -5.06 20.15 -11.13
C ALA A 100 -3.67 20.76 -11.35
N ARG A 101 -3.59 22.05 -11.66
CA ARG A 101 -2.31 22.75 -11.83
C ARG A 101 -1.47 22.75 -10.56
N SER A 102 -2.08 23.00 -9.41
CA SER A 102 -1.39 23.00 -8.13
C SER A 102 -0.87 21.62 -7.73
N LEU A 103 -1.63 20.57 -8.06
CA LEU A 103 -1.28 19.19 -7.76
C LEU A 103 -0.24 18.64 -8.74
N LEU A 104 -0.54 18.69 -10.05
CA LEU A 104 0.26 18.04 -11.09
C LEU A 104 1.49 18.90 -11.49
N GLY A 105 1.42 20.22 -11.33
CA GLY A 105 2.50 21.14 -11.68
C GLY A 105 2.85 21.07 -13.17
N ALA A 106 4.12 20.91 -13.49
CA ALA A 106 4.62 20.82 -14.86
C ALA A 106 4.08 19.60 -15.65
N ARG A 107 3.47 18.63 -14.97
CA ARG A 107 2.92 17.42 -15.62
C ARG A 107 1.48 17.59 -16.10
N THR A 108 0.85 18.72 -15.78
CA THR A 108 -0.57 18.98 -16.08
C THR A 108 -0.88 18.76 -17.55
N ASP A 109 -0.11 19.34 -18.47
CA ASP A 109 -0.36 19.22 -19.91
C ASP A 109 -0.15 17.80 -20.43
N SER A 110 0.84 17.07 -19.91
CA SER A 110 1.07 15.67 -20.27
C SER A 110 -0.08 14.78 -19.82
N VAL A 111 -0.61 15.01 -18.62
CA VAL A 111 -1.78 14.28 -18.09
C VAL A 111 -3.02 14.57 -18.92
N ILE A 112 -3.30 15.85 -19.21
CA ILE A 112 -4.44 16.27 -20.04
C ILE A 112 -4.35 15.64 -21.45
N SER A 113 -3.19 15.70 -22.08
CA SER A 113 -2.96 15.10 -23.40
C SER A 113 -3.17 13.60 -23.38
N GLU A 114 -2.71 12.91 -22.34
CA GLU A 114 -2.91 11.47 -22.21
C GLU A 114 -4.39 11.09 -21.99
N ILE A 115 -5.11 11.84 -21.16
CA ILE A 115 -6.56 11.62 -20.97
C ILE A 115 -7.33 11.89 -22.27
N SER A 116 -7.00 12.97 -22.99
CA SER A 116 -7.58 13.29 -24.31
C SER A 116 -7.37 12.14 -25.29
N ARG A 117 -6.14 11.68 -25.44
CA ARG A 117 -5.77 10.54 -26.30
C ARG A 117 -6.48 9.25 -25.89
N TYR A 118 -6.45 8.93 -24.59
CA TYR A 118 -7.02 7.69 -24.06
C TYR A 118 -8.54 7.63 -24.25
N ALA A 119 -9.25 8.70 -23.94
CA ALA A 119 -10.70 8.74 -24.00
C ALA A 119 -11.26 9.13 -25.38
N GLY A 120 -10.43 9.71 -26.24
CA GLY A 120 -10.88 10.21 -27.55
C GLY A 120 -11.74 11.48 -27.43
N ILE A 121 -11.41 12.36 -26.48
CA ILE A 121 -12.09 13.64 -26.25
C ILE A 121 -11.18 14.81 -26.59
N SER A 122 -11.77 16.01 -26.73
CA SER A 122 -11.00 17.22 -26.97
C SER A 122 -10.07 17.57 -25.78
N VAL A 123 -8.97 18.27 -26.05
CA VAL A 123 -8.03 18.72 -24.99
C VAL A 123 -8.72 19.61 -23.95
N PRO A 124 -9.61 20.58 -24.33
CA PRO A 124 -10.38 21.34 -23.35
C PRO A 124 -11.28 20.45 -22.47
N SER A 125 -11.95 19.44 -23.06
CA SER A 125 -12.76 18.49 -22.32
C SER A 125 -11.92 17.64 -21.35
N ALA A 126 -10.75 17.18 -21.79
CA ALA A 126 -9.80 16.46 -20.95
C ALA A 126 -9.27 17.33 -19.80
N SER A 127 -9.02 18.62 -20.05
CA SER A 127 -8.61 19.59 -19.03
C SER A 127 -9.69 19.75 -17.95
N PHE A 128 -10.95 19.91 -18.35
CA PHE A 128 -12.07 19.98 -17.43
C PHE A 128 -12.15 18.71 -16.57
N ILE A 129 -12.14 17.52 -17.20
CA ILE A 129 -12.26 16.23 -16.51
C ILE A 129 -11.08 16.00 -15.57
N THR A 130 -9.86 16.31 -15.97
CA THR A 130 -8.68 16.22 -15.10
C THR A 130 -8.80 17.15 -13.90
N GLY A 131 -9.32 18.36 -14.10
CA GLY A 131 -9.62 19.31 -13.04
C GLY A 131 -10.63 18.78 -12.04
N VAL A 132 -11.77 18.31 -12.52
CA VAL A 132 -12.84 17.76 -11.69
C VAL A 132 -12.37 16.52 -10.94
N ALA A 133 -11.63 15.62 -11.58
CA ALA A 133 -11.04 14.45 -10.95
C ALA A 133 -10.02 14.82 -9.85
N SER A 134 -9.21 15.85 -10.08
CA SER A 134 -8.25 16.36 -9.08
C SER A 134 -8.96 16.94 -7.87
N PHE A 135 -9.99 17.76 -8.09
CA PHE A 135 -10.78 18.36 -7.02
C PHE A 135 -11.49 17.27 -6.21
N ALA A 136 -12.20 16.35 -6.87
CA ALA A 136 -12.89 15.24 -6.20
C ALA A 136 -11.95 14.35 -5.38
N SER A 137 -10.78 14.03 -5.94
CA SER A 137 -9.79 13.20 -5.24
C SER A 137 -9.23 13.88 -4.00
N LEU A 138 -8.89 15.17 -4.10
CA LEU A 138 -8.39 15.96 -2.99
C LEU A 138 -9.46 16.20 -1.93
N ASP A 139 -10.71 16.46 -2.32
CA ASP A 139 -11.84 16.63 -1.39
C ASP A 139 -12.11 15.33 -0.60
N ALA A 140 -12.12 14.19 -1.27
CA ALA A 140 -12.28 12.90 -0.61
C ALA A 140 -11.17 12.62 0.42
N ILE A 141 -9.92 12.95 0.09
CA ILE A 141 -8.77 12.83 1.01
C ILE A 141 -8.94 13.81 2.17
N GLY A 142 -9.28 15.07 1.90
CA GLY A 142 -9.45 16.11 2.92
C GLY A 142 -10.56 15.77 3.92
N ARG A 143 -11.69 15.26 3.45
CA ARG A 143 -12.77 14.74 4.30
C ARG A 143 -12.30 13.56 5.14
N HIS A 144 -11.53 12.65 4.57
CA HIS A 144 -10.98 11.53 5.32
C HIS A 144 -10.02 11.99 6.42
N ILE A 145 -9.12 12.92 6.13
CA ILE A 145 -8.20 13.54 7.09
C ILE A 145 -8.98 14.15 8.26
N THR A 146 -10.03 14.93 7.96
CA THR A 146 -10.84 15.61 8.96
C THR A 146 -11.64 14.63 9.81
N ASN A 147 -12.32 13.68 9.18
CA ASN A 147 -13.20 12.72 9.87
C ASN A 147 -12.42 11.70 10.72
N SER A 148 -11.23 11.32 10.29
CA SER A 148 -10.38 10.35 10.99
C SER A 148 -9.34 11.03 11.90
N ASN A 149 -9.35 12.35 11.99
CA ASN A 149 -8.39 13.17 12.74
C ASN A 149 -6.92 12.76 12.44
N ILE A 150 -6.64 12.53 11.16
CA ILE A 150 -5.29 12.14 10.70
C ILE A 150 -4.45 13.41 10.64
N ASP A 151 -3.27 13.35 11.27
CA ASP A 151 -2.24 14.38 11.12
C ASP A 151 -1.42 14.19 9.83
N GLY A 152 -0.57 15.17 9.51
CA GLY A 152 0.28 15.11 8.33
C GLY A 152 1.26 13.91 8.32
N HIS A 153 1.54 13.30 9.45
CA HIS A 153 2.39 12.12 9.57
C HIS A 153 1.63 10.81 9.26
N GLY A 154 0.34 10.76 9.59
CA GLY A 154 -0.50 9.60 9.31
C GLY A 154 -0.95 9.49 7.85
N LEU A 155 -1.03 10.62 7.13
CA LEU A 155 -1.50 10.67 5.75
C LEU A 155 -0.70 9.77 4.78
N PRO A 156 0.65 9.77 4.77
CA PRO A 156 1.40 8.89 3.89
C PRO A 156 1.13 7.41 4.12
N ALA A 157 1.07 7.00 5.39
CA ALA A 157 0.82 5.62 5.75
C ALA A 157 -0.56 5.16 5.26
N TRP A 158 -1.59 6.00 5.45
CA TRP A 158 -2.93 5.71 4.96
C TRP A 158 -2.99 5.66 3.43
N LEU A 159 -2.43 6.63 2.70
CA LEU A 159 -2.39 6.62 1.24
C LEU A 159 -1.70 5.38 0.69
N GLN A 160 -0.62 4.92 1.34
CA GLN A 160 0.08 3.70 0.95
C GLN A 160 -0.78 2.44 1.10
N THR A 161 -1.76 2.41 2.01
CA THR A 161 -2.71 1.29 2.10
C THR A 161 -3.67 1.25 0.91
N GLN A 162 -3.86 2.38 0.21
CA GLN A 162 -4.74 2.49 -0.97
C GLN A 162 -4.02 2.13 -2.28
N ALA A 163 -2.70 1.92 -2.25
CA ALA A 163 -1.88 1.73 -3.45
C ALA A 163 -2.40 0.61 -4.36
N ASP A 164 -2.69 -0.56 -3.79
CA ASP A 164 -3.15 -1.72 -4.57
C ASP A 164 -4.47 -1.42 -5.30
N SER A 165 -5.45 -0.81 -4.63
CA SER A 165 -6.75 -0.47 -5.23
C SER A 165 -6.62 0.59 -6.32
N ILE A 166 -5.76 1.60 -6.13
CA ILE A 166 -5.50 2.64 -7.11
C ILE A 166 -4.87 2.05 -8.38
N LEU A 167 -3.83 1.22 -8.22
CA LEU A 167 -3.11 0.63 -9.35
C LEU A 167 -3.96 -0.38 -10.14
N HIS A 168 -4.75 -1.19 -9.45
CA HIS A 168 -5.67 -2.11 -10.12
C HIS A 168 -6.80 -1.40 -10.89
N ALA A 169 -7.10 -0.17 -10.52
CA ALA A 169 -8.12 0.61 -11.21
C ALA A 169 -7.61 1.35 -12.45
N ILE A 170 -6.30 1.31 -12.74
CA ILE A 170 -5.72 1.91 -13.96
C ILE A 170 -6.19 1.11 -15.17
N PRO A 171 -6.92 1.74 -16.11
CA PRO A 171 -7.39 1.04 -17.29
C PRO A 171 -6.24 0.64 -18.23
N ALA A 172 -6.44 -0.48 -18.93
CA ALA A 172 -5.51 -0.88 -19.98
C ALA A 172 -5.42 0.19 -21.08
N GLY A 173 -4.20 0.46 -21.55
CA GLY A 173 -3.93 1.47 -22.59
C GLY A 173 -3.74 2.91 -22.08
N LEU A 174 -3.92 3.19 -20.78
CA LEU A 174 -3.60 4.47 -20.17
C LEU A 174 -2.12 4.50 -19.78
N GLN A 175 -1.36 5.45 -20.29
CA GLN A 175 0.10 5.54 -20.11
C GLN A 175 0.46 6.40 -18.89
N VAL A 176 0.09 5.93 -17.69
CA VAL A 176 0.24 6.68 -16.42
C VAL A 176 1.69 7.04 -16.12
N LYS A 177 2.62 6.09 -16.24
CA LYS A 177 4.05 6.34 -15.96
C LYS A 177 4.61 7.43 -16.86
N GLN A 178 4.32 7.37 -18.15
CA GLN A 178 4.80 8.35 -19.13
C GLN A 178 4.20 9.72 -18.90
N ALA A 179 2.88 9.81 -18.68
CA ALA A 179 2.19 11.08 -18.45
C ALA A 179 2.66 11.78 -17.17
N LEU A 180 2.93 11.00 -16.12
CA LEU A 180 3.41 11.52 -14.84
C LEU A 180 4.95 11.66 -14.77
N GLY A 181 5.69 11.22 -15.77
CA GLY A 181 7.16 11.23 -15.74
C GLY A 181 7.73 10.41 -14.59
N ILE A 182 7.12 9.26 -14.31
CA ILE A 182 7.53 8.35 -13.22
C ILE A 182 8.19 7.12 -13.83
N ASP A 183 9.51 7.01 -13.68
CA ASP A 183 10.26 5.85 -14.19
C ASP A 183 9.98 4.60 -13.37
N HIS A 184 9.96 4.74 -12.03
CA HIS A 184 9.74 3.64 -11.11
C HIS A 184 8.78 4.06 -9.99
N TYR A 185 7.84 3.21 -9.68
CA TYR A 185 6.97 3.44 -8.52
C TYR A 185 7.71 3.08 -7.21
N PRO A 186 7.75 3.98 -6.21
CA PRO A 186 8.42 3.71 -4.94
C PRO A 186 7.90 2.46 -4.21
N TRP A 187 6.67 2.06 -4.49
CA TRP A 187 5.99 0.91 -3.87
C TRP A 187 6.22 -0.42 -4.60
N GLU A 188 6.75 -0.45 -5.82
CA GLU A 188 7.01 -1.70 -6.58
C GLU A 188 7.88 -2.68 -5.79
N LYS A 189 8.87 -2.19 -5.05
CA LYS A 189 9.74 -3.03 -4.20
C LYS A 189 8.98 -3.72 -3.07
N ARG A 190 7.94 -3.07 -2.50
CA ARG A 190 7.14 -3.65 -1.40
C ARG A 190 6.19 -4.73 -1.90
N MET A 191 5.59 -4.53 -3.07
CA MET A 191 4.68 -5.52 -3.67
C MET A 191 5.41 -6.80 -4.07
N SER A 192 6.61 -6.69 -4.64
CA SER A 192 7.45 -7.82 -4.99
C SER A 192 7.83 -8.65 -3.76
N ALA A 193 8.22 -8.00 -2.66
CA ALA A 193 8.57 -8.68 -1.40
C ALA A 193 7.39 -9.46 -0.81
N ARG A 194 6.18 -8.87 -0.81
CA ARG A 194 4.99 -9.53 -0.26
C ARG A 194 4.54 -10.74 -1.07
N ARG A 195 4.64 -10.67 -2.40
CA ARG A 195 4.27 -11.78 -3.28
C ARG A 195 5.20 -12.99 -3.12
N ASN A 196 6.48 -12.75 -2.90
CA ASN A 196 7.46 -13.83 -2.73
C ASN A 196 7.36 -14.51 -1.35
N THR A 197 6.98 -13.80 -0.30
CA THR A 197 6.83 -14.39 1.06
C THR A 197 5.79 -15.50 1.08
N GLY A 198 4.64 -15.33 0.40
CA GLY A 198 3.64 -16.38 0.28
C GLY A 198 4.14 -17.63 -0.43
N LEU A 199 4.92 -17.46 -1.49
CA LEU A 199 5.53 -18.57 -2.24
C LEU A 199 6.53 -19.35 -1.37
N TYR A 200 7.39 -18.67 -0.60
CA TYR A 200 8.36 -19.31 0.28
C TYR A 200 7.69 -20.07 1.43
N VAL A 201 6.57 -19.57 1.97
CA VAL A 201 5.78 -20.27 2.98
C VAL A 201 5.20 -21.57 2.41
N ILE A 202 4.65 -21.54 1.20
CA ILE A 202 4.10 -22.73 0.54
C ILE A 202 5.22 -23.75 0.26
N ILE A 203 6.35 -23.31 -0.27
CA ILE A 203 7.51 -24.19 -0.52
C ILE A 203 8.02 -24.80 0.80
N GLY A 204 8.12 -24.00 1.87
CA GLY A 204 8.52 -24.46 3.19
C GLY A 204 7.58 -25.55 3.75
N LEU A 205 6.26 -25.39 3.60
CA LEU A 205 5.29 -26.39 3.99
C LEU A 205 5.40 -27.69 3.19
N ILE A 206 5.66 -27.59 1.87
CA ILE A 206 5.87 -28.78 1.01
C ILE A 206 7.14 -29.53 1.43
N VAL A 207 8.24 -28.83 1.67
CA VAL A 207 9.50 -29.42 2.15
C VAL A 207 9.32 -30.08 3.50
N LEU A 208 8.61 -29.44 4.44
CA LEU A 208 8.28 -30.01 5.75
C LEU A 208 7.45 -31.28 5.63
N ALA A 209 6.42 -31.27 4.78
CA ALA A 209 5.57 -32.44 4.52
C ALA A 209 6.36 -33.61 3.93
N LEU A 210 7.26 -33.34 2.97
CA LEU A 210 8.16 -34.35 2.40
C LEU A 210 9.12 -34.91 3.45
N PHE A 211 9.66 -34.06 4.32
CA PHE A 211 10.55 -34.50 5.41
C PHE A 211 9.82 -35.42 6.40
N ILE A 212 8.60 -35.06 6.81
CA ILE A 212 7.76 -35.89 7.65
C ILE A 212 7.43 -37.22 6.96
N PHE A 213 7.13 -37.21 5.66
CA PHE A 213 6.85 -38.42 4.87
C PHE A 213 8.06 -39.36 4.80
N ILE A 214 9.28 -38.80 4.63
CA ILE A 214 10.54 -39.60 4.62
C ILE A 214 10.76 -40.23 6.01
N LEU A 215 10.56 -39.48 7.11
CA LEU A 215 10.68 -40.01 8.46
C LEU A 215 9.67 -41.13 8.73
N TYR A 216 8.42 -40.97 8.26
CA TYR A 216 7.38 -41.98 8.41
C TYR A 216 7.70 -43.27 7.63
N ARG A 217 8.30 -43.11 6.44
CA ARG A 217 8.71 -44.27 5.61
C ARG A 217 9.97 -44.96 6.16
N SER A 218 10.85 -44.22 6.85
CA SER A 218 12.10 -44.74 7.43
C SER A 218 11.87 -45.53 8.75
N CYS A 219 10.72 -45.31 9.44
CA CYS A 219 10.38 -46.01 10.70
C CYS A 219 9.63 -47.33 10.49
N GLY A 220 9.47 -47.82 9.27
CA GLY A 220 8.61 -49.00 8.97
C GLY A 220 9.34 -50.26 8.55
N HIS A 221 10.51 -50.59 9.11
CA HIS A 221 11.06 -51.95 9.00
C HIS A 221 11.93 -52.28 10.22
N THR A 222 11.29 -52.73 11.30
CA THR A 222 11.91 -53.61 12.28
C THR A 222 11.23 -54.97 12.11
N GLU A 223 11.84 -55.85 11.31
CA GLU A 223 11.50 -57.28 11.32
C GLU A 223 11.95 -57.85 12.64
N VAL A 224 10.97 -58.34 13.40
CA VAL A 224 11.18 -59.19 14.57
C VAL A 224 11.52 -60.57 14.04
N THR A 225 12.80 -60.91 14.03
CA THR A 225 13.23 -62.29 13.81
C THR A 225 13.15 -63.04 15.16
N THR A 226 12.14 -63.84 15.29
CA THR A 226 12.02 -64.85 16.36
C THR A 226 12.96 -66.01 16.05
N ALA A 227 13.97 -66.19 16.88
CA ALA A 227 14.70 -67.48 16.94
C ALA A 227 14.65 -67.97 18.37
N ALA A 228 14.06 -69.15 18.48
CA ALA A 228 13.88 -69.93 19.69
C ALA A 228 15.11 -70.81 19.99
N ASN A 229 15.24 -71.13 21.26
CA ASN A 229 16.00 -72.24 21.91
C ASN A 229 17.54 -72.12 21.95
N ASP A 230 18.20 -72.34 23.06
CA ASP A 230 18.12 -73.46 24.00
C ASP A 230 18.94 -73.18 25.27
N THR A 231 18.51 -73.79 26.36
CA THR A 231 19.03 -74.13 27.65
C THR A 231 20.56 -74.10 27.86
N THR A 232 21.09 -73.50 28.95
CA THR A 232 21.67 -74.26 30.06
C THR A 232 22.04 -73.39 31.26
N VAL A 233 21.77 -73.88 32.41
CA VAL A 233 22.04 -73.49 33.78
C VAL A 233 23.50 -73.50 34.13
N VAL A 234 24.00 -72.62 35.04
CA VAL A 234 24.70 -72.91 36.27
C VAL A 234 25.11 -71.68 37.08
N ASN A 235 24.62 -71.55 38.24
CA ASN A 235 25.07 -70.92 39.49
C ASN A 235 26.48 -70.31 39.57
N THR A 236 26.63 -69.14 40.20
CA THR A 236 27.07 -69.02 41.62
C THR A 236 27.16 -67.54 42.06
N VAL A 237 26.78 -67.34 43.29
CA VAL A 237 26.69 -66.17 44.18
C VAL A 237 27.98 -66.08 45.01
N PRO A 238 28.20 -65.05 45.86
CA PRO A 238 28.38 -63.59 45.80
C PRO A 238 29.67 -63.09 46.56
N PRO A 239 29.61 -61.98 47.36
CA PRO A 239 30.23 -60.65 47.14
C PRO A 239 31.53 -60.46 47.95
N PRO A 240 32.03 -59.34 48.41
CA PRO A 240 31.44 -58.03 48.70
C PRO A 240 32.40 -56.78 48.51
N THR A 241 31.81 -55.62 48.71
CA THR A 241 32.30 -54.40 49.42
C THR A 241 33.52 -53.61 48.89
N GLY A 242 33.26 -52.30 48.78
CA GLY A 242 34.29 -51.27 48.80
C GLY A 242 33.84 -49.92 48.35
N LYS A 243 33.61 -49.02 49.31
CA LYS A 243 33.42 -47.58 49.21
C LYS A 243 34.46 -46.90 48.29
N ASP A 244 34.07 -45.85 47.58
CA ASP A 244 34.40 -44.45 47.88
C ASP A 244 34.11 -43.56 46.71
N THR A 245 33.36 -42.51 47.02
CA THR A 245 33.47 -41.10 46.66
C THR A 245 34.27 -40.71 45.43
N ALA A 246 33.62 -40.10 44.41
CA ALA A 246 34.09 -38.84 43.81
C ALA A 246 33.09 -38.32 42.79
N SER A 247 32.55 -37.20 43.09
CA SER A 247 32.14 -36.05 42.29
C SER A 247 32.35 -36.18 40.77
N SER A 248 31.27 -36.25 40.01
CA SER A 248 31.33 -35.98 38.56
C SER A 248 30.68 -34.64 38.28
N VAL A 249 31.53 -33.71 37.98
CA VAL A 249 31.17 -32.37 37.47
C VAL A 249 30.59 -32.56 36.07
N VAL A 250 29.29 -32.27 35.89
CA VAL A 250 28.68 -32.14 34.57
C VAL A 250 29.01 -30.75 34.04
N MET A 251 29.89 -30.73 33.03
CA MET A 251 30.26 -29.52 32.32
C MET A 251 29.21 -29.25 31.22
N LEU A 252 28.28 -28.32 31.51
CA LEU A 252 27.34 -27.82 30.56
C LEU A 252 28.03 -26.73 29.71
N ILE A 253 28.33 -27.04 28.47
CA ILE A 253 28.84 -26.06 27.51
C ILE A 253 27.63 -25.32 26.93
N LEU A 254 27.46 -24.03 27.30
CA LEU A 254 26.57 -23.09 26.66
C LEU A 254 27.37 -22.20 25.69
N PRO A 255 26.86 -21.97 24.47
CA PRO A 255 27.55 -21.08 23.53
C PRO A 255 27.28 -19.62 23.83
N ASN A 256 28.34 -18.90 24.03
CA ASN A 256 28.67 -17.52 23.71
C ASN A 256 27.56 -16.46 23.80
N LYS A 257 27.48 -15.75 24.93
CA LYS A 257 26.82 -14.46 25.07
C LYS A 257 27.83 -13.40 25.41
N LYS A 258 28.05 -12.50 24.45
CA LYS A 258 28.92 -11.32 24.58
C LYS A 258 28.41 -10.43 25.71
N VAL A 259 29.19 -10.27 26.72
CA VAL A 259 28.94 -9.37 27.86
C VAL A 259 29.40 -7.98 27.47
N LEU A 260 28.49 -7.04 27.43
CA LEU A 260 28.81 -5.60 27.40
C LEU A 260 29.07 -5.14 28.84
N ASN A 261 30.29 -4.73 29.10
CA ASN A 261 30.69 -4.14 30.35
C ASN A 261 30.23 -2.68 30.39
N VAL A 262 29.35 -2.34 31.32
CA VAL A 262 28.97 -0.96 31.61
C VAL A 262 29.79 -0.56 32.85
N ASP A 263 30.74 0.29 32.63
CA ASP A 263 31.48 0.93 33.71
C ASP A 263 30.80 2.26 34.08
N LYS A 264 30.59 2.44 35.39
CA LYS A 264 30.03 3.64 35.99
C LYS A 264 31.20 4.61 36.30
N GLY A 265 31.03 5.85 35.88
CA GLY A 265 31.79 6.91 36.53
C GLY A 265 32.01 8.17 35.69
N GLY A 266 31.44 9.28 36.13
CA GLY A 266 32.08 10.59 35.98
C GLY A 266 31.46 11.57 34.98
N THR A 267 30.64 12.40 35.54
CA THR A 267 30.38 13.83 35.24
C THR A 267 31.48 14.54 34.45
N GLU A 268 31.15 15.25 33.35
CA GLU A 268 31.45 16.68 33.18
C GLU A 268 30.80 17.26 31.93
N GLU A 269 30.15 18.39 32.12
CA GLU A 269 29.67 19.32 31.12
C GLU A 269 30.81 19.89 30.29
N ARG A 270 30.59 20.04 28.98
CA ARG A 270 31.16 21.16 28.23
C ARG A 270 30.31 21.54 27.04
N LEU A 271 29.61 22.62 27.22
CA LEU A 271 29.15 23.52 26.16
C LEU A 271 30.33 24.01 25.34
N VAL A 272 30.30 23.88 24.03
CA VAL A 272 31.05 24.71 23.12
C VAL A 272 30.14 25.17 21.99
N ASN A 273 29.79 26.45 22.08
CA ASN A 273 29.33 27.28 20.98
C ASN A 273 30.45 27.43 19.96
N PHE A 274 30.13 27.32 18.64
CA PHE A 274 30.79 28.14 17.60
C PHE A 274 29.79 28.36 16.44
N HIS A 275 29.45 29.60 16.29
CA HIS A 275 29.35 30.49 15.13
C HIS A 275 28.61 29.97 13.90
#